data_068d5cab7115caadb75c74eb5dfed64e
#
_entry.id   068d5cab7115caadb75c74eb5dfed64e
#
_cell.length_a   1.000
_cell.length_b   1.000
_cell.length_c   1.000
_cell.angle_alpha   90.00
_cell.angle_beta   90.00
_cell.angle_gamma   90.00
#
_symmetry.space_group_name_H-M   'P 1'
#
loop_
_entity.id
_entity.type
_entity.pdbx_description
1 polymer ?
#
loop_
_entity_poly.entity_id
_entity_poly.type
_entity_poly.pdbx_seq_one_letter_code
_entity_poly.pdbx_strand_id
1 'polypeptide(L)'
;ATASDDFGLLRSGIGIVQVGKEPQVVELGETAGPNEKRQLSHLIALEQLGLETGQVVGYYAWADDYGPDGLERRTFSDMFFAEIRPFEEIFRRDQSGDDGGEQQGQQAGGGGAGGGGGETTRLAELQKQIVIATWKLQQYKGGAARK
;
A
#
# COMPACT_ATOMS: atom_id res chain seq x y z
N ALA A 1 8.50 -0.32 8.78
CA ALA A 1 9.02 1.01 8.38
C ALA A 1 9.98 1.55 9.44
N THR A 2 10.81 2.53 9.06
CA THR A 2 11.67 3.25 9.99
C THR A 2 11.41 4.75 9.82
N ALA A 3 11.23 5.45 10.93
CA ALA A 3 11.06 6.89 10.97
C ALA A 3 12.18 7.52 11.81
N SER A 4 12.68 8.68 11.38
CA SER A 4 13.64 9.51 12.12
C SER A 4 13.56 10.94 11.62
N ASP A 5 13.85 11.89 12.50
CA ASP A 5 13.88 13.32 12.19
C ASP A 5 14.95 14.01 13.03
N ASP A 6 15.54 15.12 12.53
CA ASP A 6 16.60 15.87 13.22
C ASP A 6 16.08 16.72 14.40
N PHE A 7 14.78 17.04 14.42
CA PHE A 7 14.13 17.72 15.54
C PHE A 7 13.38 16.75 16.48
N GLY A 8 13.25 15.47 16.08
CA GLY A 8 12.55 14.43 16.80
C GLY A 8 11.14 14.18 16.28
N LEU A 9 10.58 13.05 16.68
CA LEU A 9 9.25 12.61 16.28
C LEU A 9 8.26 12.82 17.44
N LEU A 10 7.08 13.34 17.12
CA LEU A 10 5.97 13.46 18.07
C LEU A 10 5.13 12.19 18.11
N ARG A 11 4.72 11.74 16.95
CA ARG A 11 3.88 10.55 16.74
C ARG A 11 4.24 9.93 15.42
N SER A 12 4.00 8.63 15.29
CA SER A 12 4.19 7.93 14.03
C SER A 12 3.27 6.73 13.94
N GLY A 13 3.00 6.27 12.72
CA GLY A 13 2.10 5.17 12.54
C GLY A 13 1.94 4.76 11.09
N ILE A 14 0.87 4.02 10.81
CA ILE A 14 0.47 3.61 9.48
C ILE A 14 -0.97 4.00 9.18
N GLY A 15 -1.23 4.28 7.92
CA GLY A 15 -2.55 4.45 7.37
C GLY A 15 -2.89 3.28 6.46
N ILE A 16 -4.12 2.77 6.54
CA ILE A 16 -4.66 1.69 5.71
C ILE A 16 -5.82 2.27 4.92
N VAL A 17 -5.79 2.09 3.61
CA VAL A 17 -6.76 2.68 2.68
C VAL A 17 -7.43 1.59 1.86
N GLN A 18 -8.74 1.59 1.87
CA GLN A 18 -9.57 0.70 1.05
C GLN A 18 -10.41 1.55 0.09
N VAL A 19 -10.74 0.99 -1.07
CA VAL A 19 -11.64 1.65 -2.02
C VAL A 19 -13.02 1.85 -1.36
N GLY A 20 -13.51 3.10 -1.39
CA GLY A 20 -14.84 3.44 -0.87
C GLY A 20 -14.99 3.48 0.65
N LYS A 21 -13.90 3.35 1.41
CA LYS A 21 -13.90 3.49 2.86
C LYS A 21 -13.01 4.65 3.32
N GLU A 22 -13.29 5.18 4.50
CA GLU A 22 -12.42 6.14 5.16
C GLU A 22 -11.09 5.46 5.54
N PRO A 23 -9.95 6.17 5.42
CA PRO A 23 -8.66 5.66 5.84
C PRO A 23 -8.64 5.32 7.32
N GLN A 24 -8.14 4.14 7.66
CA GLN A 24 -7.87 3.74 9.04
C GLN A 24 -6.46 4.18 9.40
N VAL A 25 -6.33 5.00 10.43
CA VAL A 25 -5.03 5.49 10.92
C VAL A 25 -4.71 4.79 12.25
N VAL A 26 -3.57 4.10 12.27
CA VAL A 26 -3.07 3.39 13.45
C VAL A 26 -1.80 4.09 13.92
N GLU A 27 -1.80 4.56 15.16
CA GLU A 27 -0.64 5.12 15.83
C GLU A 27 0.20 3.97 16.42
N LEU A 28 1.50 3.96 16.14
CA LEU A 28 2.40 2.87 16.50
C LEU A 28 3.62 3.32 17.30
N GLY A 29 3.95 4.60 17.26
CA GLY A 29 5.18 5.13 17.82
C GLY A 29 4.92 6.24 18.84
N GLU A 30 5.60 6.13 19.97
CA GLU A 30 5.73 7.20 20.95
C GLU A 30 6.73 8.26 20.46
N THR A 31 6.82 9.37 21.19
CA THR A 31 7.81 10.42 20.94
C THR A 31 9.24 9.87 20.87
N ALA A 32 10.02 10.37 19.92
CA ALA A 32 11.44 10.07 19.79
C ALA A 32 12.26 11.37 19.79
N GLY A 33 13.44 11.31 20.39
CA GLY A 33 14.36 12.43 20.40
C GLY A 33 14.97 12.75 19.03
N PRO A 34 15.70 13.88 18.91
CA PRO A 34 16.38 14.26 17.67
C PRO A 34 17.33 13.17 17.19
N ASN A 35 17.25 12.86 15.89
CA ASN A 35 18.03 11.81 15.20
C ASN A 35 17.82 10.39 15.74
N GLU A 36 16.88 10.16 16.62
CA GLU A 36 16.52 8.83 17.10
C GLU A 36 15.72 8.10 16.01
N LYS A 37 16.11 6.85 15.71
CA LYS A 37 15.42 6.00 14.75
C LYS A 37 14.37 5.17 15.46
N ARG A 38 13.13 5.25 14.99
CA ARG A 38 12.00 4.41 15.42
C ARG A 38 11.65 3.40 14.36
N GLN A 39 11.65 2.13 14.77
CA GLN A 39 11.17 1.04 13.90
C GLN A 39 9.68 0.82 14.15
N LEU A 40 8.89 0.96 13.08
CA LEU A 40 7.45 0.76 13.10
C LEU A 40 7.13 -0.61 12.55
N SER A 41 6.39 -1.41 13.30
CA SER A 41 5.92 -2.73 12.90
C SER A 41 4.44 -2.87 13.24
N HIS A 42 3.64 -3.33 12.29
CA HIS A 42 2.21 -3.57 12.47
C HIS A 42 1.76 -4.74 11.61
N LEU A 43 0.96 -5.62 12.19
CA LEU A 43 0.32 -6.72 11.47
C LEU A 43 -1.05 -6.25 10.97
N ILE A 44 -1.21 -6.15 9.66
CA ILE A 44 -2.52 -5.86 9.05
C ILE A 44 -3.27 -7.19 8.90
N ALA A 45 -4.30 -7.40 9.73
CA ALA A 45 -5.18 -8.56 9.63
C ALA A 45 -6.17 -8.36 8.48
N LEU A 46 -5.85 -8.88 7.29
CA LEU A 46 -6.64 -8.68 6.07
C LEU A 46 -8.06 -9.23 6.21
N GLU A 47 -8.24 -10.28 7.00
CA GLU A 47 -9.56 -10.88 7.30
C GLU A 47 -10.50 -9.89 8.00
N GLN A 48 -9.96 -9.01 8.85
CA GLN A 48 -10.74 -8.01 9.57
C GLN A 48 -11.17 -6.85 8.67
N LEU A 49 -10.49 -6.65 7.56
CA LEU A 49 -10.81 -5.61 6.60
C LEU A 49 -12.01 -5.96 5.71
N GLY A 50 -12.44 -7.23 5.71
CA GLY A 50 -13.54 -7.73 4.89
C GLY A 50 -13.26 -7.60 3.39
N LEU A 51 -12.01 -7.85 3.00
CA LEU A 51 -11.57 -7.78 1.60
C LEU A 51 -11.90 -9.07 0.87
N GLU A 52 -12.37 -8.92 -0.36
CA GLU A 52 -12.65 -10.02 -1.28
C GLU A 52 -11.47 -10.25 -2.25
N THR A 53 -11.47 -11.40 -2.87
CA THR A 53 -10.49 -11.74 -3.92
C THR A 53 -10.50 -10.72 -5.05
N GLY A 54 -9.32 -10.30 -5.50
CA GLY A 54 -9.13 -9.28 -6.53
C GLY A 54 -9.21 -7.84 -6.00
N GLN A 55 -9.51 -7.64 -4.73
CA GLN A 55 -9.46 -6.31 -4.12
C GLN A 55 -8.03 -5.94 -3.70
N VAL A 56 -7.78 -4.63 -3.65
CA VAL A 56 -6.49 -4.04 -3.30
C VAL A 56 -6.64 -3.20 -2.03
N VAL A 57 -5.71 -3.37 -1.10
CA VAL A 57 -5.52 -2.49 0.05
C VAL A 57 -4.26 -1.67 -0.13
N GLY A 58 -4.36 -0.35 0.05
CA GLY A 58 -3.21 0.55 0.13
C GLY A 58 -2.79 0.75 1.58
N TYR A 59 -1.49 0.95 1.80
CA TYR A 59 -0.97 1.33 3.11
C TYR A 59 0.23 2.25 2.97
N TYR A 60 0.42 3.14 3.96
CA TYR A 60 1.51 4.10 4.02
C TYR A 60 1.94 4.32 5.45
N ALA A 61 3.19 4.72 5.67
CA ALA A 61 3.65 5.21 6.97
C ALA A 61 3.44 6.72 7.06
N TRP A 62 3.24 7.23 8.28
CA TRP A 62 3.17 8.65 8.56
C TRP A 62 3.95 8.96 9.85
N ALA A 63 4.44 10.18 9.95
CA ALA A 63 5.09 10.70 11.15
C ALA A 63 4.77 12.18 11.33
N ASP A 64 4.59 12.59 12.57
CA ASP A 64 4.45 13.97 12.99
C ASP A 64 5.78 14.43 13.65
N ASP A 65 6.27 15.58 13.27
CA ASP A 65 7.47 16.23 13.78
C ASP A 65 7.21 17.72 14.05
N TYR A 66 8.18 18.39 14.65
CA TYR A 66 8.23 19.86 14.67
C TYR A 66 9.14 20.36 13.54
N GLY A 67 8.62 21.28 12.72
CA GLY A 67 9.45 22.01 11.78
C GLY A 67 10.43 22.97 12.47
N PRO A 68 11.39 23.52 11.70
CA PRO A 68 12.32 24.54 12.23
C PRO A 68 11.63 25.83 12.70
N ASP A 69 10.37 26.02 12.29
CA ASP A 69 9.47 27.11 12.72
C ASP A 69 8.71 26.76 14.03
N GLY A 70 8.90 25.57 14.58
CA GLY A 70 8.21 25.05 15.77
C GLY A 70 6.77 24.62 15.54
N LEU A 71 6.33 24.56 14.26
CA LEU A 71 4.99 24.10 13.93
C LEU A 71 4.98 22.60 13.69
N GLU A 72 3.92 21.93 14.14
CA GLU A 72 3.70 20.49 13.92
C GLU A 72 3.44 20.23 12.43
N ARG A 73 4.16 19.27 11.86
CA ARG A 73 4.04 18.82 10.48
C ARG A 73 3.75 17.34 10.45
N ARG A 74 3.03 16.89 9.43
CA ARG A 74 2.87 15.46 9.12
C ARG A 74 3.52 15.13 7.80
N THR A 75 4.42 14.16 7.84
CA THR A 75 5.09 13.59 6.66
C THR A 75 4.55 12.20 6.39
N PHE A 76 4.45 11.83 5.10
CA PHE A 76 3.95 10.55 4.65
C PHE A 76 5.00 9.85 3.79
N SER A 77 5.06 8.52 3.90
CA SER A 77 5.82 7.69 2.95
C SER A 77 5.11 7.58 1.60
N ASP A 78 5.74 6.92 0.65
CA ASP A 78 5.05 6.38 -0.51
C ASP A 78 3.96 5.40 -0.07
N MET A 79 2.95 5.23 -0.94
CA MET A 79 1.88 4.27 -0.74
C MET A 79 2.26 2.93 -1.36
N PHE A 80 2.11 1.87 -0.57
CA PHE A 80 2.30 0.48 -0.98
C PHE A 80 0.96 -0.21 -1.11
N PHE A 81 0.92 -1.31 -1.88
CA PHE A 81 -0.31 -2.03 -2.17
C PHE A 81 -0.14 -3.52 -1.94
N ALA A 82 -1.19 -4.14 -1.39
CA ALA A 82 -1.37 -5.57 -1.34
C ALA A 82 -2.66 -5.95 -2.06
N GLU A 83 -2.61 -6.98 -2.90
CA GLU A 83 -3.73 -7.52 -3.65
C GLU A 83 -4.14 -8.87 -3.04
N ILE A 84 -5.45 -9.04 -2.83
CA ILE A 84 -6.00 -10.30 -2.33
C ILE A 84 -6.17 -11.27 -3.51
N ARG A 85 -5.39 -12.34 -3.50
CA ARG A 85 -5.42 -13.37 -4.55
C ARG A 85 -6.01 -14.68 -4.04
N PRO A 86 -6.70 -15.45 -4.89
CA PRO A 86 -7.13 -16.80 -4.54
C PRO A 86 -5.92 -17.67 -4.20
N PHE A 87 -6.08 -18.53 -3.22
CA PHE A 87 -5.03 -19.47 -2.80
C PHE A 87 -4.53 -20.36 -3.94
N GLU A 88 -5.40 -20.77 -4.84
CA GLU A 88 -5.08 -21.61 -6.00
C GLU A 88 -4.13 -20.94 -7.02
N GLU A 89 -4.19 -19.62 -7.16
CA GLU A 89 -3.29 -18.88 -8.07
C GLU A 89 -1.85 -18.80 -7.53
N ILE A 90 -1.68 -18.79 -6.23
CA ILE A 90 -0.37 -18.79 -5.57
C ILE A 90 0.35 -20.09 -5.87
N PHE A 91 -0.33 -21.23 -5.71
CA PHE A 91 0.26 -22.55 -5.95
C PHE A 91 0.62 -22.79 -7.42
N ARG A 92 -0.18 -22.31 -8.39
CA ARG A 92 0.15 -22.46 -9.80
C ARG A 92 1.39 -21.67 -10.22
N ARG A 93 1.65 -20.55 -9.60
CA ARG A 93 2.81 -19.72 -9.93
C ARG A 93 4.10 -20.31 -9.39
N ASP A 94 4.08 -20.91 -8.21
CA ASP A 94 5.25 -21.57 -7.62
C ASP A 94 5.59 -22.87 -8.37
N GLN A 95 4.59 -23.57 -8.92
CA GLN A 95 4.79 -24.80 -9.69
C GLN A 95 5.26 -24.55 -11.12
N SER A 96 5.09 -23.33 -11.67
CA SER A 96 5.57 -22.92 -13.00
C SER A 96 7.01 -22.41 -13.00
N GLY A 97 7.63 -22.25 -11.84
CA GLY A 97 8.96 -21.66 -11.69
C GLY A 97 10.13 -22.62 -11.75
N ASP A 98 9.89 -23.95 -11.81
CA ASP A 98 10.97 -24.95 -11.71
C ASP A 98 11.13 -25.83 -12.98
N ASP A 99 10.68 -25.37 -14.13
CA ASP A 99 10.99 -26.08 -15.39
C ASP A 99 11.75 -25.16 -16.35
N GLY A 100 13.04 -25.03 -16.09
CA GLY A 100 14.05 -24.44 -16.97
C GLY A 100 14.22 -25.31 -18.21
N GLY A 101 13.48 -25.03 -19.28
CA GLY A 101 13.63 -25.68 -20.57
C GLY A 101 13.48 -24.67 -21.68
N GLU A 102 14.62 -24.22 -22.23
CA GLU A 102 14.72 -23.51 -23.50
C GLU A 102 13.94 -24.26 -24.59
N GLN A 103 12.92 -23.63 -25.18
CA GLN A 103 12.62 -23.89 -26.58
C GLN A 103 11.95 -22.70 -27.27
N GLN A 104 12.70 -22.16 -28.16
CA GLN A 104 12.39 -21.26 -29.26
C GLN A 104 11.39 -21.93 -30.21
N GLY A 105 10.33 -21.26 -30.61
CA GLY A 105 9.54 -21.75 -31.74
C GLY A 105 8.15 -21.13 -31.90
N GLN A 106 8.06 -20.09 -32.69
CA GLN A 106 7.05 -19.78 -33.73
C GLN A 106 5.56 -20.13 -33.55
N GLN A 107 4.76 -19.07 -33.51
CA GLN A 107 3.61 -18.72 -34.40
C GLN A 107 2.46 -19.71 -34.55
N ALA A 108 1.31 -19.20 -34.26
CA ALA A 108 0.04 -19.25 -35.02
C ALA A 108 -1.18 -19.62 -34.17
N GLY A 109 -2.10 -18.68 -34.08
CA GLY A 109 -3.53 -18.76 -34.39
C GLY A 109 -4.40 -19.75 -33.62
N GLY A 110 -5.41 -19.23 -32.98
CA GLY A 110 -6.59 -20.00 -32.65
C GLY A 110 -7.18 -19.69 -31.26
N GLY A 111 -8.34 -19.04 -31.30
CA GLY A 111 -9.10 -18.61 -30.15
C GLY A 111 -9.49 -19.72 -29.18
N GLY A 112 -9.69 -19.32 -27.92
CA GLY A 112 -10.28 -20.19 -26.91
C GLY A 112 -10.15 -19.59 -25.51
N ALA A 113 -11.22 -18.93 -25.06
CA ALA A 113 -11.69 -18.81 -23.70
C ALA A 113 -10.68 -19.11 -22.57
N GLY A 114 -10.00 -18.07 -22.07
CA GLY A 114 -9.15 -18.08 -20.91
C GLY A 114 -8.99 -16.66 -20.33
N GLY A 115 -10.06 -15.85 -20.39
CA GLY A 115 -10.02 -14.39 -20.14
C GLY A 115 -10.06 -13.92 -18.66
N GLY A 116 -9.97 -14.78 -17.66
CA GLY A 116 -10.13 -14.36 -16.27
C GLY A 116 -8.94 -13.61 -15.66
N GLY A 117 -7.70 -13.97 -16.03
CA GLY A 117 -6.50 -13.40 -15.42
C GLY A 117 -6.17 -11.97 -15.86
N GLY A 118 -6.51 -11.60 -17.08
CA GLY A 118 -6.25 -10.26 -17.61
C GLY A 118 -7.22 -9.20 -17.09
N GLU A 119 -8.47 -9.55 -16.89
CA GLU A 119 -9.49 -8.62 -16.37
C GLU A 119 -9.28 -8.33 -14.90
N THR A 120 -8.97 -9.32 -14.09
CA THR A 120 -8.66 -9.14 -12.65
C THR A 120 -7.44 -8.26 -12.45
N THR A 121 -6.38 -8.45 -13.22
CA THR A 121 -5.17 -7.61 -13.14
C THR A 121 -5.48 -6.17 -13.54
N ARG A 122 -6.29 -5.96 -14.57
CA ARG A 122 -6.70 -4.63 -15.01
C ARG A 122 -7.60 -3.94 -14.01
N LEU A 123 -8.48 -4.67 -13.37
CA LEU A 123 -9.35 -4.15 -12.30
C LEU A 123 -8.53 -3.73 -11.07
N ALA A 124 -7.57 -4.56 -10.65
CA ALA A 124 -6.67 -4.24 -9.55
C ALA A 124 -5.84 -2.98 -9.82
N GLU A 125 -5.37 -2.79 -11.07
CA GLU A 125 -4.62 -1.59 -11.45
C GLU A 125 -5.51 -0.33 -11.41
N LEU A 126 -6.74 -0.40 -11.88
CA LEU A 126 -7.71 0.70 -11.76
C LEU A 126 -8.02 1.03 -10.31
N GLN A 127 -8.17 0.03 -9.45
CA GLN A 127 -8.38 0.22 -8.02
C GLN A 127 -7.20 0.97 -7.39
N LYS A 128 -5.96 0.60 -7.70
CA LYS A 128 -4.75 1.30 -7.22
C LYS A 128 -4.76 2.78 -7.62
N GLN A 129 -5.10 3.08 -8.86
CA GLN A 129 -5.17 4.46 -9.35
C GLN A 129 -6.22 5.27 -8.61
N ILE A 130 -7.41 4.70 -8.36
CA ILE A 130 -8.48 5.35 -7.59
C ILE A 130 -8.02 5.62 -6.16
N VAL A 131 -7.40 4.65 -5.49
CA VAL A 131 -6.88 4.80 -4.12
C VAL A 131 -5.84 5.92 -4.06
N ILE A 132 -4.86 5.94 -4.97
CA ILE A 132 -3.83 6.98 -5.03
C ILE A 132 -4.45 8.37 -5.24
N ALA A 133 -5.39 8.49 -6.18
CA ALA A 133 -6.05 9.76 -6.48
C ALA A 133 -6.84 10.30 -5.28
N THR A 134 -7.61 9.42 -4.63
CA THR A 134 -8.42 9.76 -3.45
C THR A 134 -7.52 10.18 -2.29
N TRP A 135 -6.47 9.43 -2.03
CA TRP A 135 -5.49 9.73 -0.98
C TRP A 135 -4.79 11.08 -1.19
N LYS A 136 -4.33 11.37 -2.42
CA LYS A 136 -3.76 12.68 -2.76
C LYS A 136 -4.74 13.82 -2.52
N LEU A 137 -6.01 13.66 -2.92
CA LEU A 137 -7.04 14.67 -2.68
C LEU A 137 -7.28 14.94 -1.20
N GLN A 138 -7.23 13.91 -0.36
CA GLN A 138 -7.38 14.07 1.09
C GLN A 138 -6.19 14.81 1.71
N GLN A 139 -4.97 14.56 1.25
CA GLN A 139 -3.79 15.31 1.70
C GLN A 139 -3.89 16.79 1.34
N TYR A 140 -4.33 17.11 0.12
CA TYR A 140 -4.53 18.51 -0.30
C TYR A 140 -5.57 19.23 0.57
N LYS A 141 -6.68 18.57 0.91
CA LYS A 141 -7.71 19.13 1.80
C LYS A 141 -7.20 19.32 3.23
N GLY A 142 -6.43 18.38 3.74
CA GLY A 142 -5.84 18.46 5.09
C GLY A 142 -4.79 19.58 5.22
N GLY A 143 -4.02 19.85 4.16
CA GLY A 143 -3.04 20.94 4.11
C GLY A 143 -3.68 22.34 3.98
N ALA A 144 -4.82 22.43 3.31
CA ALA A 144 -5.53 23.70 3.15
C ALA A 144 -6.31 24.17 4.39
N ALA A 145 -6.65 23.24 5.29
CA ALA A 145 -7.40 23.53 6.53
C ALA A 145 -6.51 24.06 7.68
N ARG A 146 -5.19 24.11 7.49
CA ARG A 146 -4.21 24.55 8.51
C ARG A 146 -3.56 25.91 8.23
N LYS A 147 -4.20 26.76 7.41
CA LYS A 147 -3.80 28.17 7.22
C LYS A 147 -4.68 29.11 8.01
#